data_cdf83aa8339f0e9e7446ab748abfd15d
#
_entry.id   cdf83aa8339f0e9e7446ab748abfd15d
#
_cell.length_a   1.000
_cell.length_b   1.000
_cell.length_c   1.000
_cell.angle_alpha   90.00
_cell.angle_beta   90.00
_cell.angle_gamma   90.00
#
_symmetry.space_group_name_H-M   'P 1'
#
loop_
_entity.id
_entity.type
_entity.pdbx_description
1 polymer ?
#
loop_
_entity_poly.entity_id
_entity_poly.type
_entity_poly.pdbx_seq_one_letter_code
_entity_poly.pdbx_strand_id
1 'polypeptide(L)'
;FKTIAINTHYLGAQISDHVINNFGQKVEIHISHENQILGTGGGIKKAVSSFGDEDIVVINSDIYSDLDYRCFRNFSANTLFVVPANQPGSGDFYVEEKLISLEGDKNYTWTGFSIIKKETLNKNLNSSFHYWHDCLKPLANNAKLNAEILDINWYDVGNVETLKKLNN
;
A
#
# COMPACT_ATOMS: atom_id res chain seq x y z
N PHE A 1 -1.43 -13.70 6.60
CA PHE A 1 -1.96 -13.73 5.23
C PHE A 1 -1.86 -15.15 4.69
N LYS A 2 -2.85 -15.58 3.89
CA LYS A 2 -2.83 -16.89 3.21
C LYS A 2 -2.33 -16.72 1.79
N THR A 3 -2.69 -15.63 1.16
CA THR A 3 -2.44 -15.35 -0.25
C THR A 3 -1.85 -13.95 -0.39
N ILE A 4 -0.87 -13.82 -1.28
CA ILE A 4 -0.23 -12.55 -1.64
C ILE A 4 -0.34 -12.39 -3.16
N ALA A 5 -0.81 -11.23 -3.62
CA ALA A 5 -0.75 -10.84 -5.02
C ALA A 5 0.37 -9.84 -5.23
N ILE A 6 1.18 -10.03 -6.27
CA ILE A 6 2.28 -9.14 -6.64
C ILE A 6 2.06 -8.73 -8.10
N ASN A 7 1.83 -7.44 -8.33
CA ASN A 7 1.77 -6.91 -9.68
C ASN A 7 3.18 -6.59 -10.19
N THR A 8 3.45 -6.95 -11.43
CA THR A 8 4.77 -6.79 -12.05
C THR A 8 4.62 -6.24 -13.47
N HIS A 9 5.59 -5.42 -13.89
CA HIS A 9 5.72 -4.93 -15.27
C HIS A 9 7.18 -5.00 -15.71
N TYR A 10 8.02 -4.04 -15.29
CA TYR A 10 9.44 -4.03 -15.58
C TYR A 10 10.15 -5.14 -14.80
N LEU A 11 11.03 -5.90 -15.47
CA LEU A 11 11.74 -7.05 -14.90
C LEU A 11 10.82 -8.11 -14.27
N GLY A 12 9.57 -8.21 -14.73
CA GLY A 12 8.54 -9.06 -14.13
C GLY A 12 8.95 -10.53 -14.01
N ALA A 13 9.63 -11.10 -15.02
CA ALA A 13 10.10 -12.48 -14.97
C ALA A 13 11.13 -12.69 -13.83
N GLN A 14 12.09 -11.78 -13.66
CA GLN A 14 13.08 -11.88 -12.60
C GLN A 14 12.46 -11.77 -11.21
N ILE A 15 11.49 -10.86 -11.03
CA ILE A 15 10.75 -10.72 -9.78
C ILE A 15 9.96 -12.00 -9.49
N SER A 16 9.25 -12.53 -10.49
CA SER A 16 8.45 -13.74 -10.36
C SER A 16 9.30 -14.94 -9.97
N ASP A 17 10.42 -15.16 -10.65
CA ASP A 17 11.34 -16.28 -10.36
C ASP A 17 11.90 -16.15 -8.95
N HIS A 18 12.35 -14.95 -8.56
CA HIS A 18 12.87 -14.71 -7.22
C HIS A 18 11.83 -15.02 -6.14
N VAL A 19 10.63 -14.50 -6.28
CA VAL A 19 9.58 -14.62 -5.26
C VAL A 19 9.08 -16.05 -5.17
N ILE A 20 8.84 -16.74 -6.29
CA ILE A 20 8.35 -18.12 -6.30
C ILE A 20 9.41 -19.06 -5.71
N ASN A 21 10.67 -18.93 -6.11
CA ASN A 21 11.74 -19.82 -5.65
C ASN A 21 12.03 -19.66 -4.15
N ASN A 22 11.88 -18.47 -3.59
CA ASN A 22 12.23 -18.22 -2.18
C ASN A 22 11.02 -18.34 -1.23
N PHE A 23 9.81 -18.08 -1.71
CA PHE A 23 8.62 -17.94 -0.85
C PHE A 23 7.42 -18.80 -1.27
N GLY A 24 7.38 -19.35 -2.49
CA GLY A 24 6.22 -20.06 -3.03
C GLY A 24 5.80 -21.30 -2.23
N GLN A 25 6.69 -21.88 -1.43
CA GLN A 25 6.35 -22.98 -0.52
C GLN A 25 5.81 -22.51 0.85
N LYS A 26 5.92 -21.22 1.17
CA LYS A 26 5.54 -20.66 2.47
C LYS A 26 4.18 -19.96 2.45
N VAL A 27 3.79 -19.44 1.29
CA VAL A 27 2.57 -18.67 1.10
C VAL A 27 2.10 -18.82 -0.34
N GLU A 28 0.79 -18.78 -0.55
CA GLU A 28 0.21 -18.76 -1.90
C GLU A 28 0.51 -17.41 -2.57
N ILE A 29 1.18 -17.44 -3.73
CA ILE A 29 1.61 -16.24 -4.44
C ILE A 29 0.93 -16.16 -5.80
N HIS A 30 0.24 -15.05 -6.06
CA HIS A 30 -0.32 -14.71 -7.37
C HIS A 30 0.52 -13.62 -8.02
N ILE A 31 1.15 -13.94 -9.15
CA ILE A 31 1.84 -12.94 -9.98
C ILE A 31 0.86 -12.35 -10.98
N SER A 32 0.64 -11.04 -10.92
CA SER A 32 -0.18 -10.28 -11.86
C SER A 32 0.71 -9.48 -12.80
N HIS A 33 1.07 -10.08 -13.95
CA HIS A 33 1.89 -9.37 -14.94
C HIS A 33 1.07 -8.34 -15.71
N GLU A 34 1.59 -7.11 -15.80
CA GLU A 34 1.00 -6.02 -16.57
C GLU A 34 1.74 -5.89 -17.92
N ASN A 35 1.07 -6.19 -19.03
CA ASN A 35 1.61 -5.95 -20.38
C ASN A 35 1.72 -4.46 -20.69
N GLN A 36 0.81 -3.67 -20.13
CA GLN A 36 0.80 -2.21 -20.18
C GLN A 36 0.60 -1.70 -18.75
N ILE A 37 1.25 -0.59 -18.42
CA ILE A 37 1.14 0.03 -17.08
C ILE A 37 -0.30 0.48 -16.85
N LEU A 38 -0.92 -0.05 -15.80
CA LEU A 38 -2.30 0.22 -15.42
C LEU A 38 -2.42 1.33 -14.35
N GLY A 39 -1.31 1.94 -13.97
CA GLY A 39 -1.23 2.80 -12.79
C GLY A 39 -1.38 2.02 -11.50
N THR A 40 -1.16 2.67 -10.35
CA THR A 40 -1.14 1.99 -9.05
C THR A 40 -2.49 1.35 -8.70
N GLY A 41 -3.60 2.02 -8.97
CA GLY A 41 -4.94 1.51 -8.68
C GLY A 41 -5.35 0.38 -9.63
N GLY A 42 -5.10 0.53 -10.94
CA GLY A 42 -5.41 -0.50 -11.93
C GLY A 42 -4.59 -1.77 -11.72
N GLY A 43 -3.31 -1.64 -11.36
CA GLY A 43 -2.43 -2.75 -11.01
C GLY A 43 -2.95 -3.55 -9.82
N ILE A 44 -3.33 -2.86 -8.73
CA ILE A 44 -3.94 -3.50 -7.54
C ILE A 44 -5.24 -4.20 -7.92
N LYS A 45 -6.17 -3.51 -8.61
CA LYS A 45 -7.45 -4.07 -9.04
C LYS A 45 -7.28 -5.35 -9.84
N LYS A 46 -6.35 -5.36 -10.80
CA LYS A 46 -6.03 -6.54 -11.60
C LYS A 46 -5.45 -7.66 -10.75
N ALA A 47 -4.49 -7.34 -9.88
CA ALA A 47 -3.81 -8.32 -9.04
C ALA A 47 -4.77 -9.07 -8.09
N VAL A 48 -5.78 -8.37 -7.55
CA VAL A 48 -6.75 -8.97 -6.62
C VAL A 48 -8.05 -9.42 -7.30
N SER A 49 -8.11 -9.47 -8.62
CA SER A 49 -9.34 -9.79 -9.37
C SER A 49 -9.93 -11.15 -9.00
N SER A 50 -9.09 -12.16 -8.76
CA SER A 50 -9.46 -13.52 -8.36
C SER A 50 -9.73 -13.68 -6.86
N PHE A 51 -9.43 -12.68 -6.03
CA PHE A 51 -9.70 -12.74 -4.59
C PHE A 51 -11.20 -12.62 -4.32
N GLY A 52 -11.66 -13.14 -3.17
CA GLY A 52 -13.02 -12.90 -2.66
C GLY A 52 -13.29 -11.42 -2.36
N ASP A 53 -14.45 -11.13 -1.75
CA ASP A 53 -14.86 -9.77 -1.35
C ASP A 53 -14.26 -9.35 0.01
N GLU A 54 -13.08 -9.87 0.31
CA GLU A 54 -12.35 -9.58 1.54
C GLU A 54 -11.71 -8.18 1.49
N ASP A 55 -11.38 -7.65 2.67
CA ASP A 55 -10.57 -6.46 2.78
C ASP A 55 -9.16 -6.74 2.28
N ILE A 56 -8.62 -5.83 1.49
CA ILE A 56 -7.31 -5.97 0.87
C ILE A 56 -6.30 -5.11 1.64
N VAL A 57 -5.24 -5.74 2.13
CA VAL A 57 -4.06 -5.03 2.62
C VAL A 57 -3.17 -4.71 1.42
N VAL A 58 -2.92 -3.43 1.19
CA VAL A 58 -2.02 -2.94 0.15
C VAL A 58 -0.72 -2.49 0.79
N ILE A 59 0.40 -2.95 0.24
CA ILE A 59 1.75 -2.64 0.72
C ILE A 59 2.59 -2.22 -0.49
N ASN A 60 3.21 -1.04 -0.44
CA ASN A 60 4.19 -0.65 -1.43
C ASN A 60 5.43 -1.53 -1.33
N SER A 61 5.98 -1.94 -2.47
CA SER A 61 7.10 -2.91 -2.55
C SER A 61 8.46 -2.32 -2.19
N ASP A 62 8.57 -1.00 -2.12
CA ASP A 62 9.76 -0.22 -1.81
C ASP A 62 9.83 0.26 -0.36
N ILE A 63 9.10 -0.42 0.53
CA ILE A 63 9.07 -0.10 1.96
C ILE A 63 9.81 -1.17 2.76
N TYR A 64 10.69 -0.71 3.64
CA TYR A 64 11.28 -1.53 4.70
C TYR A 64 10.79 -1.07 6.07
N SER A 65 10.32 -1.99 6.90
CA SER A 65 9.88 -1.69 8.27
C SER A 65 10.06 -2.88 9.20
N ASP A 66 10.09 -2.61 10.52
CA ASP A 66 10.05 -3.61 11.59
C ASP A 66 8.62 -3.94 12.04
N LEU A 67 7.61 -3.53 11.30
CA LEU A 67 6.21 -3.76 11.60
C LEU A 67 5.90 -5.26 11.66
N ASP A 68 5.24 -5.69 12.72
CA ASP A 68 4.58 -6.98 12.73
C ASP A 68 3.28 -6.92 11.91
N TYR A 69 3.34 -7.37 10.67
CA TYR A 69 2.20 -7.35 9.74
C TYR A 69 0.95 -8.10 10.23
N ARG A 70 1.04 -8.88 11.32
CA ARG A 70 -0.14 -9.50 11.96
C ARG A 70 -1.08 -8.46 12.57
N CYS A 71 -0.58 -7.26 12.87
CA CYS A 71 -1.37 -6.16 13.41
C CYS A 71 -2.53 -5.74 12.50
N PHE A 72 -2.40 -5.90 11.17
CA PHE A 72 -3.45 -5.52 10.22
C PHE A 72 -4.80 -6.21 10.47
N ARG A 73 -4.82 -7.34 11.17
CA ARG A 73 -6.07 -8.03 11.57
C ARG A 73 -6.95 -7.22 12.52
N ASN A 74 -6.35 -6.23 13.19
CA ASN A 74 -7.04 -5.43 14.21
C ASN A 74 -7.70 -4.19 13.63
N PHE A 75 -7.54 -3.94 12.34
CA PHE A 75 -8.02 -2.73 11.68
C PHE A 75 -9.05 -3.07 10.60
N SER A 76 -10.00 -2.16 10.44
CA SER A 76 -11.03 -2.26 9.40
C SER A 76 -10.54 -1.69 8.07
N ALA A 77 -11.28 -1.97 7.00
CA ALA A 77 -11.04 -1.35 5.70
C ALA A 77 -11.20 0.17 5.75
N ASN A 78 -10.61 0.81 4.74
CA ASN A 78 -10.45 2.27 4.63
C ASN A 78 -9.57 2.84 5.75
N THR A 79 -8.49 2.15 6.07
CA THR A 79 -7.45 2.62 7.00
C THR A 79 -6.15 2.87 6.25
N LEU A 80 -5.59 4.04 6.45
CA LEU A 80 -4.26 4.43 6.00
C LEU A 80 -3.32 4.41 7.20
N PHE A 81 -2.15 3.80 7.03
CA PHE A 81 -1.14 3.76 8.08
C PHE A 81 -0.11 4.86 7.84
N VAL A 82 0.14 5.64 8.87
CA VAL A 82 1.03 6.81 8.81
C VAL A 82 2.06 6.79 9.92
N VAL A 83 3.17 7.45 9.70
CA VAL A 83 4.19 7.74 10.73
C VAL A 83 4.32 9.26 10.90
N PRO A 84 4.80 9.76 12.05
CA PRO A 84 5.13 11.18 12.19
C PRO A 84 6.12 11.61 11.10
N ALA A 85 5.89 12.77 10.51
CA ALA A 85 6.83 13.35 9.55
C ALA A 85 8.13 13.76 10.24
N ASN A 86 9.24 13.67 9.52
CA ASN A 86 10.58 14.01 10.06
C ASN A 86 10.70 15.47 10.51
N GLN A 87 9.91 16.37 9.91
CA GLN A 87 9.83 17.78 10.28
C GLN A 87 8.37 18.25 10.24
N PRO A 88 7.95 19.16 11.11
CA PRO A 88 6.61 19.75 11.06
C PRO A 88 6.28 20.29 9.68
N GLY A 89 5.11 19.94 9.15
CA GLY A 89 4.62 20.39 7.85
C GLY A 89 5.23 19.72 6.63
N SER A 90 6.17 18.77 6.79
CA SER A 90 6.81 18.05 5.68
C SER A 90 6.14 16.74 5.30
N GLY A 91 5.07 16.35 5.99
CA GLY A 91 4.32 15.14 5.72
C GLY A 91 3.33 15.27 4.57
N ASP A 92 2.53 14.23 4.42
CA ASP A 92 1.48 14.16 3.40
C ASP A 92 0.14 14.64 3.92
N PHE A 93 -0.13 14.40 5.22
CA PHE A 93 -1.46 14.54 5.82
C PHE A 93 -1.43 15.19 7.20
N TYR A 94 -2.57 15.78 7.55
CA TYR A 94 -2.99 16.04 8.90
C TYR A 94 -3.90 14.89 9.36
N VAL A 95 -3.84 14.53 10.64
CA VAL A 95 -4.72 13.52 11.24
C VAL A 95 -5.57 14.21 12.30
N GLU A 96 -6.88 14.14 12.14
CA GLU A 96 -7.87 14.69 13.06
C GLU A 96 -8.85 13.59 13.46
N GLU A 97 -9.05 13.38 14.76
CA GLU A 97 -9.97 12.36 15.30
C GLU A 97 -9.83 10.97 14.65
N LYS A 98 -8.59 10.55 14.37
CA LYS A 98 -8.25 9.31 13.64
C LYS A 98 -8.71 9.27 12.17
N LEU A 99 -8.95 10.41 11.57
CA LEU A 99 -9.27 10.54 10.15
C LEU A 99 -8.12 11.26 9.42
N ILE A 100 -7.91 10.85 8.18
CA ILE A 100 -7.01 11.56 7.26
C ILE A 100 -7.68 12.84 6.80
N SER A 101 -7.02 13.98 7.06
CA SER A 101 -7.39 15.29 6.53
C SER A 101 -6.36 15.76 5.50
N LEU A 102 -6.85 16.38 4.42
CA LEU A 102 -6.03 17.02 3.39
C LEU A 102 -5.77 18.50 3.70
N GLU A 103 -6.45 19.03 4.71
CA GLU A 103 -6.32 20.39 5.22
C GLU A 103 -5.60 20.36 6.58
N GLY A 104 -4.91 21.44 6.92
CA GLY A 104 -4.15 21.56 8.18
C GLY A 104 -2.65 21.28 8.01
N ASP A 105 -1.96 21.22 9.17
CA ASP A 105 -0.51 20.98 9.22
C ASP A 105 -0.17 19.54 8.89
N LYS A 106 0.58 19.33 7.82
CA LYS A 106 0.95 17.99 7.33
C LYS A 106 2.06 17.39 8.17
N ASN A 107 1.67 16.79 9.30
CA ASN A 107 2.59 16.25 10.30
C ASN A 107 2.76 14.72 10.23
N TYR A 108 2.10 14.06 9.26
CA TYR A 108 2.17 12.62 9.09
C TYR A 108 2.48 12.25 7.64
N THR A 109 3.30 11.22 7.47
CA THR A 109 3.70 10.66 6.17
C THR A 109 3.03 9.29 5.98
N TRP A 110 2.54 9.02 4.76
CA TRP A 110 2.00 7.72 4.42
C TRP A 110 3.11 6.67 4.35
N THR A 111 2.93 5.59 5.07
CA THR A 111 3.90 4.48 5.09
C THR A 111 3.90 3.62 3.83
N GLY A 112 2.97 3.80 2.91
CA GLY A 112 2.74 2.87 1.81
C GLY A 112 1.84 1.68 2.20
N PHE A 113 1.36 1.63 3.46
CA PHE A 113 0.44 0.60 3.94
C PHE A 113 -0.99 1.13 3.99
N SER A 114 -1.95 0.32 3.56
CA SER A 114 -3.37 0.63 3.68
C SER A 114 -4.24 -0.63 3.69
N ILE A 115 -5.44 -0.51 4.23
CA ILE A 115 -6.49 -1.53 4.11
C ILE A 115 -7.66 -0.90 3.36
N ILE A 116 -8.12 -1.55 2.30
CA ILE A 116 -9.22 -1.07 1.47
C ILE A 116 -10.21 -2.19 1.17
N LYS A 117 -11.47 -1.85 1.01
CA LYS A 117 -12.47 -2.77 0.46
C LYS A 117 -12.23 -2.99 -1.02
N LYS A 118 -12.28 -4.24 -1.47
CA LYS A 118 -12.17 -4.58 -2.90
C LYS A 118 -13.21 -3.84 -3.74
N GLU A 119 -14.42 -3.62 -3.22
CA GLU A 119 -15.48 -2.86 -3.90
C GLU A 119 -15.05 -1.42 -4.25
N THR A 120 -14.18 -0.79 -3.43
CA THR A 120 -13.69 0.58 -3.71
C THR A 120 -12.82 0.62 -4.96
N LEU A 121 -12.01 -0.42 -5.20
CA LEU A 121 -11.26 -0.57 -6.45
C LEU A 121 -12.21 -0.81 -7.64
N ASN A 122 -13.27 -1.60 -7.43
CA ASN A 122 -14.22 -1.98 -8.47
C ASN A 122 -15.14 -0.84 -8.90
N LYS A 123 -15.33 0.20 -8.08
CA LYS A 123 -16.09 1.42 -8.45
C LYS A 123 -15.44 2.18 -9.60
N ASN A 124 -14.13 2.09 -9.78
CA ASN A 124 -13.49 2.67 -10.94
C ASN A 124 -13.71 1.77 -12.17
N LEU A 125 -14.37 2.30 -13.19
CA LEU A 125 -14.67 1.56 -14.43
C LEU A 125 -13.48 1.47 -15.39
N ASN A 126 -12.48 2.35 -15.23
CA ASN A 126 -11.27 2.32 -16.03
C ASN A 126 -10.37 1.13 -15.62
N SER A 127 -9.63 0.60 -16.58
CA SER A 127 -8.59 -0.39 -16.31
C SER A 127 -7.31 0.24 -15.77
N SER A 128 -7.01 1.49 -16.17
CA SER A 128 -5.85 2.26 -15.73
C SER A 128 -6.30 3.47 -14.90
N PHE A 129 -5.84 3.55 -13.65
CA PHE A 129 -6.15 4.63 -12.72
C PHE A 129 -5.16 4.68 -11.56
N HIS A 130 -5.19 5.78 -10.79
CA HIS A 130 -4.26 6.02 -9.71
C HIS A 130 -4.89 5.70 -8.35
N TYR A 131 -4.25 4.84 -7.55
CA TYR A 131 -4.79 4.37 -6.26
C TYR A 131 -5.11 5.51 -5.28
N TRP A 132 -4.16 6.45 -5.09
CA TRP A 132 -4.39 7.59 -4.22
C TRP A 132 -5.50 8.50 -4.75
N HIS A 133 -5.36 8.98 -5.98
CA HIS A 133 -6.27 9.99 -6.54
C HIS A 133 -7.70 9.48 -6.73
N ASP A 134 -7.83 8.23 -7.16
CA ASP A 134 -9.12 7.71 -7.61
C ASP A 134 -9.82 6.82 -6.56
N CYS A 135 -9.10 6.37 -5.52
CA CYS A 135 -9.65 5.54 -4.46
C CYS A 135 -9.55 6.18 -3.08
N LEU A 136 -8.34 6.51 -2.61
CA LEU A 136 -8.14 6.95 -1.22
C LEU A 136 -8.52 8.41 -1.00
N LYS A 137 -8.15 9.32 -1.89
CA LYS A 137 -8.47 10.74 -1.79
C LYS A 137 -9.98 11.02 -1.73
N PRO A 138 -10.85 10.37 -2.53
CA PRO A 138 -12.29 10.49 -2.37
C PRO A 138 -12.80 10.05 -0.99
N LEU A 139 -12.19 9.02 -0.39
CA LEU A 139 -12.54 8.60 0.98
C LEU A 139 -12.12 9.66 2.00
N ALA A 140 -10.91 10.22 1.87
CA ALA A 140 -10.44 11.30 2.74
C ALA A 140 -11.35 12.54 2.65
N ASN A 141 -11.67 12.99 1.45
CA ASN A 141 -12.59 14.13 1.22
C ASN A 141 -13.98 13.95 1.85
N ASN A 142 -14.40 12.72 2.07
CA ASN A 142 -15.71 12.40 2.68
C ASN A 142 -15.57 11.96 4.15
N ALA A 143 -14.44 12.19 4.80
CA ALA A 143 -14.15 11.77 6.17
C ALA A 143 -14.42 10.26 6.41
N LYS A 144 -14.03 9.43 5.45
CA LYS A 144 -14.20 7.96 5.45
C LYS A 144 -12.88 7.18 5.37
N LEU A 145 -11.75 7.88 5.44
CA LEU A 145 -10.42 7.28 5.45
C LEU A 145 -9.82 7.43 6.85
N ASN A 146 -9.78 6.32 7.57
CA ASN A 146 -9.18 6.28 8.91
C ASN A 146 -7.66 6.42 8.83
N ALA A 147 -7.08 6.98 9.88
CA ALA A 147 -5.65 7.04 10.09
C ALA A 147 -5.26 6.14 11.26
N GLU A 148 -4.24 5.33 11.07
CA GLU A 148 -3.55 4.65 12.18
C GLU A 148 -2.11 5.14 12.23
N ILE A 149 -1.73 5.71 13.37
CA ILE A 149 -0.38 6.25 13.59
C ILE A 149 0.48 5.12 14.13
N LEU A 150 1.52 4.77 13.37
CA LEU A 150 2.47 3.72 13.76
C LEU A 150 3.70 4.33 14.44
N ASP A 151 4.18 3.64 15.46
CA ASP A 151 5.49 3.89 16.09
C ASP A 151 6.43 2.74 15.70
N ILE A 152 7.07 2.89 14.56
CA ILE A 152 7.90 1.86 13.92
C ILE A 152 9.14 2.48 13.26
N ASN A 153 10.16 1.66 13.04
CA ASN A 153 11.21 2.01 12.09
C ASN A 153 10.67 1.77 10.67
N TRP A 154 10.61 2.84 9.89
CA TRP A 154 10.08 2.84 8.53
C TRP A 154 11.01 3.57 7.58
N TYR A 155 11.24 2.98 6.41
CA TYR A 155 12.12 3.54 5.38
C TYR A 155 11.52 3.31 3.99
N ASP A 156 11.45 4.38 3.20
CA ASP A 156 11.26 4.30 1.76
C ASP A 156 12.61 3.97 1.12
N VAL A 157 12.72 2.77 0.53
CA VAL A 157 13.94 2.25 -0.10
C VAL A 157 13.90 2.34 -1.63
N GLY A 158 13.07 3.22 -2.17
CA GLY A 158 12.93 3.46 -3.60
C GLY A 158 14.19 3.94 -4.33
N ASN A 159 15.31 4.13 -3.60
CA ASN A 159 16.61 4.47 -4.19
C ASN A 159 17.75 3.65 -3.59
N VAL A 160 18.82 3.49 -4.40
CA VAL A 160 19.99 2.66 -4.05
C VAL A 160 20.76 3.19 -2.84
N GLU A 161 20.74 4.50 -2.60
CA GLU A 161 21.44 5.11 -1.49
C GLU A 161 20.83 4.71 -0.14
N THR A 162 19.51 4.81 -0.02
CA THR A 162 18.78 4.38 1.17
C THR A 162 18.96 2.88 1.41
N LEU A 163 18.86 2.06 0.34
CA LEU A 163 19.07 0.61 0.45
C LEU A 163 20.47 0.27 0.98
N LYS A 164 21.51 0.96 0.53
CA LYS A 164 22.89 0.77 1.03
C LYS A 164 23.03 1.15 2.50
N LYS A 165 22.36 2.21 2.96
CA LYS A 165 22.42 2.65 4.37
C LYS A 165 21.80 1.61 5.31
N LEU A 166 20.77 0.89 4.86
CA LEU A 166 20.10 -0.13 5.66
C LEU A 166 20.86 -1.46 5.72
N ASN A 167 21.80 -1.71 4.79
CA ASN A 167 22.60 -2.93 4.72
C ASN A 167 23.98 -2.79 5.40
N ASN A 168 24.32 -1.63 5.96
CA ASN A 168 25.51 -1.37 6.74
C ASN A 168 25.21 -1.31 8.24
#